data_651ade11ed1138261965d37cd415472d
#
_entry.id   651ade11ed1138261965d37cd415472d
#
_cell.length_a   1.000
_cell.length_b   1.000
_cell.length_c   1.000
_cell.angle_alpha   90.00
_cell.angle_beta   90.00
_cell.angle_gamma   90.00
#
_symmetry.space_group_name_H-M   'P 1'
#
loop_
_entity.id
_entity.type
_entity.pdbx_description
1 polymer ?
#
loop_
_entity_poly.entity_id
_entity_poly.type
_entity_poly.pdbx_seq_one_letter_code
_entity_poly.pdbx_strand_id
1 'polypeptide(L)'
;MKSYISWSQLDLFSKNPSRYIAQYFGGKWDEGTPEMKYGGYIAKLIEDGKHKELLPDLVVYPVSEHKIMTAIGDVPTLSYIDSYDPETNTFREYKTGKAPWTHPKVYKHGQLLFYAVVLRKVTGKMPE
;
A
#
# COMPACT_ATOMS: atom_id res chain seq x y z
N MET A 1 16.63 -4.56 12.08
CA MET A 1 15.86 -5.39 11.12
C MET A 1 14.41 -5.47 11.56
N LYS A 2 13.47 -5.42 10.63
CA LYS A 2 12.05 -5.57 10.95
C LYS A 2 11.70 -7.03 11.17
N SER A 3 10.75 -7.29 12.09
CA SER A 3 10.25 -8.66 12.37
C SER A 3 9.17 -9.10 11.39
N TYR A 4 8.91 -8.34 10.37
CA TYR A 4 7.88 -8.60 9.35
C TYR A 4 8.36 -8.13 7.99
N ILE A 5 7.69 -8.63 6.94
CA ILE A 5 7.93 -8.21 5.55
C ILE A 5 6.71 -7.40 5.08
N SER A 6 6.95 -6.29 4.39
CA SER A 6 5.94 -5.47 3.74
C SER A 6 6.17 -5.47 2.23
N TRP A 7 5.16 -5.03 1.48
CA TRP A 7 5.34 -4.86 0.03
C TRP A 7 6.50 -3.91 -0.30
N SER A 8 6.64 -2.81 0.45
CA SER A 8 7.73 -1.84 0.22
C SER A 8 9.11 -2.49 0.32
N GLN A 9 9.29 -3.44 1.25
CA GLN A 9 10.55 -4.18 1.38
C GLN A 9 10.80 -5.07 0.18
N LEU A 10 9.78 -5.83 -0.24
CA LEU A 10 9.90 -6.74 -1.39
C LEU A 10 10.17 -5.98 -2.68
N ASP A 11 9.47 -4.89 -2.90
CA ASP A 11 9.64 -4.06 -4.09
C ASP A 11 11.05 -3.46 -4.15
N LEU A 12 11.53 -2.90 -3.04
CA LEU A 12 12.86 -2.33 -2.98
C LEU A 12 13.94 -3.40 -3.18
N PHE A 13 13.80 -4.56 -2.53
CA PHE A 13 14.76 -5.65 -2.68
C PHE A 13 14.84 -6.12 -4.13
N SER A 14 13.71 -6.24 -4.82
CA SER A 14 13.69 -6.69 -6.21
C SER A 14 14.34 -5.68 -7.17
N LYS A 15 14.22 -4.39 -6.87
CA LYS A 15 14.77 -3.31 -7.71
C LYS A 15 16.22 -2.96 -7.38
N ASN A 16 16.55 -2.95 -6.10
CA ASN A 16 17.86 -2.52 -5.62
C ASN A 16 18.21 -3.20 -4.29
N PRO A 17 18.74 -4.44 -4.32
CA PRO A 17 19.07 -5.18 -3.09
C PRO A 17 20.05 -4.46 -2.18
N SER A 18 21.04 -3.76 -2.74
CA SER A 18 22.03 -3.03 -1.95
C SER A 18 21.39 -1.91 -1.15
N ARG A 19 20.45 -1.20 -1.75
CA ARG A 19 19.71 -0.13 -1.08
C ARG A 19 18.78 -0.69 -0.01
N TYR A 20 18.14 -1.83 -0.27
CA TYR A 20 17.34 -2.52 0.73
C TYR A 20 18.16 -2.82 2.00
N ILE A 21 19.35 -3.38 1.83
CA ILE A 21 20.25 -3.69 2.95
C ILE A 21 20.65 -2.41 3.69
N ALA A 22 21.02 -1.35 2.96
CA ALA A 22 21.41 -0.09 3.57
C ALA A 22 20.28 0.52 4.41
N GLN A 23 19.04 0.48 3.94
CA GLN A 23 17.90 1.05 4.66
C GLN A 23 17.44 0.19 5.84
N TYR A 24 17.19 -1.10 5.61
CA TYR A 24 16.53 -1.96 6.59
C TYR A 24 17.50 -2.62 7.57
N PHE A 25 18.76 -2.77 7.20
CA PHE A 25 19.79 -3.30 8.10
C PHE A 25 20.75 -2.21 8.59
N GLY A 26 21.04 -1.21 7.76
CA GLY A 26 21.97 -0.14 8.09
C GLY A 26 21.33 1.15 8.59
N GLY A 27 20.01 1.27 8.55
CA GLY A 27 19.28 2.47 9.00
C GLY A 27 19.49 3.71 8.15
N LYS A 28 19.97 3.57 6.91
CA LYS A 28 20.26 4.69 6.01
C LYS A 28 19.07 5.01 5.11
N TRP A 29 18.16 5.84 5.61
CA TRP A 29 16.95 6.23 4.88
C TRP A 29 17.16 7.53 4.12
N ASP A 30 16.58 7.62 2.91
CA ASP A 30 16.54 8.85 2.14
C ASP A 30 15.46 9.78 2.65
N GLU A 31 15.61 11.09 2.37
CA GLU A 31 14.61 12.11 2.72
C GLU A 31 13.32 12.01 1.90
N GLY A 32 13.36 11.29 0.80
CA GLY A 32 12.24 11.19 -0.13
C GLY A 32 12.28 12.25 -1.23
N THR A 33 11.55 12.00 -2.31
CA THR A 33 11.43 12.91 -3.45
C THR A 33 10.26 13.86 -3.25
N PRO A 34 10.19 15.00 -4.01
CA PRO A 34 9.00 15.85 -3.99
C PRO A 34 7.71 15.09 -4.33
N GLU A 35 7.78 14.13 -5.26
CA GLU A 35 6.65 13.28 -5.62
C GLU A 35 6.19 12.42 -4.45
N MET A 36 7.11 11.84 -3.69
CA MET A 36 6.79 11.06 -2.49
C MET A 36 6.16 11.93 -1.41
N LYS A 37 6.67 13.15 -1.21
CA LYS A 37 6.12 14.10 -0.24
C LYS A 37 4.71 14.55 -0.64
N TYR A 38 4.46 14.78 -1.92
CA TYR A 38 3.14 15.13 -2.44
C TYR A 38 2.17 13.97 -2.22
N GLY A 39 2.58 12.74 -2.52
CA GLY A 39 1.78 11.54 -2.28
C GLY A 39 1.39 11.40 -0.81
N GLY A 40 2.36 11.63 0.10
CA GLY A 40 2.10 11.62 1.55
C GLY A 40 1.13 12.70 1.99
N TYR A 41 1.23 13.90 1.42
CA TYR A 41 0.31 15.01 1.68
C TYR A 41 -1.12 14.65 1.28
N ILE A 42 -1.31 14.11 0.09
CA ILE A 42 -2.64 13.70 -0.40
C ILE A 42 -3.19 12.56 0.46
N ALA A 43 -2.37 11.56 0.81
CA ALA A 43 -2.79 10.46 1.66
C ALA A 43 -3.27 10.96 3.04
N LYS A 44 -2.58 11.95 3.61
CA LYS A 44 -2.97 12.54 4.89
C LYS A 44 -4.29 13.31 4.79
N LEU A 45 -4.52 14.03 3.70
CA LEU A 45 -5.79 14.70 3.45
C LEU A 45 -6.95 13.70 3.40
N ILE A 46 -6.75 12.57 2.72
CA ILE A 46 -7.77 11.52 2.61
C ILE A 46 -8.04 10.90 3.98
N GLU A 47 -6.98 10.55 4.72
CA GLU A 47 -7.10 9.98 6.07
C GLU A 47 -7.87 10.90 7.01
N ASP A 48 -7.62 12.21 6.95
CA ASP A 48 -8.27 13.21 7.79
C ASP A 48 -9.67 13.63 7.29
N GLY A 49 -10.12 13.10 6.16
CA GLY A 49 -11.40 13.47 5.56
C GLY A 49 -11.43 14.85 4.93
N LYS A 50 -10.27 15.45 4.69
CA LYS A 50 -10.13 16.83 4.17
C LYS A 50 -9.90 16.90 2.67
N HIS A 51 -10.05 15.79 1.96
CA HIS A 51 -9.79 15.68 0.52
C HIS A 51 -10.91 16.25 -0.36
N LYS A 52 -12.10 16.47 0.20
CA LYS A 52 -13.32 16.76 -0.59
C LYS A 52 -13.23 18.01 -1.44
N GLU A 53 -12.48 19.03 -1.00
CA GLU A 53 -12.32 20.27 -1.77
C GLU A 53 -11.45 20.05 -3.03
N LEU A 54 -10.40 19.26 -2.91
CA LEU A 54 -9.47 18.99 -4.01
C LEU A 54 -9.93 17.82 -4.88
N LEU A 55 -10.53 16.81 -4.27
CA LEU A 55 -10.91 15.55 -4.93
C LEU A 55 -12.35 15.18 -4.58
N PRO A 56 -13.34 15.98 -5.04
CA PRO A 56 -14.75 15.79 -4.63
C PRO A 56 -15.34 14.46 -5.08
N ASP A 57 -14.85 13.89 -6.18
CA ASP A 57 -15.36 12.64 -6.75
C ASP A 57 -14.58 11.39 -6.27
N LEU A 58 -13.62 11.56 -5.37
CA LEU A 58 -12.84 10.44 -4.87
C LEU A 58 -13.68 9.57 -3.94
N VAL A 59 -13.77 8.29 -4.27
CA VAL A 59 -14.45 7.31 -3.41
C VAL A 59 -13.50 6.87 -2.30
N VAL A 60 -13.94 7.05 -1.05
CA VAL A 60 -13.21 6.64 0.14
C VAL A 60 -14.08 5.66 0.92
N TYR A 61 -13.54 4.48 1.21
CA TYR A 61 -14.24 3.46 1.97
C TYR A 61 -14.17 3.71 3.49
N PRO A 62 -15.00 3.03 4.29
CA PRO A 62 -15.10 3.31 5.73
C PRO A 62 -13.81 3.16 6.53
N VAL A 63 -12.93 2.23 6.14
CA VAL A 63 -11.67 1.99 6.87
C VAL A 63 -10.51 2.57 6.10
N SER A 64 -9.83 3.57 6.67
CA SER A 64 -8.61 4.16 6.12
C SER A 64 -7.38 3.57 6.82
N GLU A 65 -6.27 3.44 6.09
CA GLU A 65 -5.02 2.88 6.61
C GLU A 65 -5.26 1.55 7.34
N HIS A 66 -5.96 0.63 6.66
CA HIS A 66 -6.33 -0.66 7.23
C HIS A 66 -5.09 -1.53 7.46
N LYS A 67 -4.74 -1.72 8.72
CA LYS A 67 -3.58 -2.51 9.12
C LYS A 67 -3.91 -3.99 9.11
N ILE A 68 -3.11 -4.77 8.39
CA ILE A 68 -3.24 -6.22 8.35
C ILE A 68 -1.91 -6.85 8.74
N MET A 69 -1.92 -7.65 9.81
CA MET A 69 -0.80 -8.49 10.19
C MET A 69 -1.20 -9.95 9.99
N THR A 70 -0.46 -10.66 9.17
CA THR A 70 -0.69 -12.09 8.91
C THR A 70 0.65 -12.76 8.56
N ALA A 71 0.59 -13.92 7.95
CA ALA A 71 1.80 -14.60 7.45
C ALA A 71 1.52 -15.22 6.09
N ILE A 72 2.51 -15.19 5.21
CA ILE A 72 2.48 -15.92 3.96
C ILE A 72 3.48 -17.07 4.12
N GLY A 73 2.96 -18.31 4.19
CA GLY A 73 3.77 -19.43 4.68
C GLY A 73 4.19 -19.17 6.12
N ASP A 74 5.48 -19.24 6.40
CA ASP A 74 6.05 -18.96 7.72
C ASP A 74 6.58 -17.53 7.86
N VAL A 75 6.35 -16.66 6.87
CA VAL A 75 6.90 -15.31 6.85
C VAL A 75 5.86 -14.31 7.35
N PRO A 76 6.09 -13.65 8.51
CA PRO A 76 5.18 -12.62 8.99
C PRO A 76 5.14 -11.43 8.02
N THR A 77 3.93 -10.91 7.77
CA THR A 77 3.71 -9.76 6.88
C THR A 77 2.94 -8.67 7.59
N LEU A 78 3.22 -7.42 7.19
CA LEU A 78 2.48 -6.24 7.64
C LEU A 78 2.09 -5.43 6.41
N SER A 79 0.81 -5.05 6.34
CA SER A 79 0.26 -4.24 5.26
C SER A 79 -0.61 -3.14 5.82
N TYR A 80 -0.58 -1.97 5.15
CA TYR A 80 -1.51 -0.87 5.39
C TYR A 80 -2.22 -0.58 4.07
N ILE A 81 -3.52 -0.86 4.01
CA ILE A 81 -4.34 -0.64 2.82
C ILE A 81 -4.99 0.73 2.94
N ASP A 82 -4.84 1.59 1.93
CA ASP A 82 -5.28 2.98 1.98
C ASP A 82 -6.77 3.13 2.31
N SER A 83 -7.62 2.32 1.68
CA SER A 83 -9.06 2.40 1.85
C SER A 83 -9.68 1.02 1.69
N TYR A 84 -10.54 0.63 2.62
CA TYR A 84 -11.12 -0.72 2.67
C TYR A 84 -12.57 -0.68 3.10
N ASP A 85 -13.40 -1.47 2.43
CA ASP A 85 -14.79 -1.70 2.78
C ASP A 85 -14.96 -3.16 3.23
N PRO A 86 -15.14 -3.41 4.55
CA PRO A 86 -15.29 -4.77 5.06
C PRO A 86 -16.61 -5.43 4.63
N GLU A 87 -17.65 -4.68 4.33
CA GLU A 87 -18.93 -5.26 3.90
C GLU A 87 -18.82 -5.93 2.54
N THR A 88 -18.12 -5.29 1.60
CA THR A 88 -17.97 -5.79 0.23
C THR A 88 -16.63 -6.45 -0.02
N ASN A 89 -15.72 -6.42 0.97
CA ASN A 89 -14.34 -6.90 0.84
C ASN A 89 -13.65 -6.26 -0.38
N THR A 90 -13.80 -4.94 -0.51
CA THR A 90 -13.25 -4.14 -1.61
C THR A 90 -12.22 -3.17 -1.07
N PHE A 91 -11.10 -3.03 -1.76
CA PHE A 91 -10.06 -2.10 -1.35
C PHE A 91 -9.65 -1.17 -2.49
N ARG A 92 -9.10 -0.02 -2.09
CA ARG A 92 -8.52 0.96 -3.00
C ARG A 92 -7.14 1.36 -2.53
N GLU A 93 -6.25 1.53 -3.47
CA GLU A 93 -4.94 2.11 -3.26
C GLU A 93 -4.87 3.42 -4.03
N TYR A 94 -4.47 4.50 -3.36
CA TYR A 94 -4.39 5.82 -3.98
C TYR A 94 -2.97 6.06 -4.48
N LYS A 95 -2.85 6.42 -5.75
CA LYS A 95 -1.56 6.71 -6.38
C LYS A 95 -1.56 8.11 -6.96
N THR A 96 -0.54 8.87 -6.65
CA THR A 96 -0.32 10.22 -7.18
C THR A 96 0.74 10.13 -8.28
N GLY A 97 0.31 9.97 -9.51
CA GLY A 97 1.21 9.85 -10.64
C GLY A 97 0.65 10.54 -11.86
N LYS A 98 1.49 10.73 -12.88
CA LYS A 98 1.10 11.38 -14.13
C LYS A 98 0.44 10.43 -15.12
N ALA A 99 0.79 9.14 -15.06
CA ALA A 99 0.27 8.14 -15.97
C ALA A 99 -1.06 7.56 -15.45
N PRO A 100 -2.10 7.47 -16.29
CA PRO A 100 -3.36 6.85 -15.88
C PRO A 100 -3.19 5.34 -15.67
N TRP A 101 -4.01 4.78 -14.79
CA TRP A 101 -4.05 3.35 -14.56
C TRP A 101 -5.05 2.68 -15.49
N THR A 102 -4.66 1.54 -16.05
CA THR A 102 -5.50 0.71 -16.91
C THR A 102 -5.84 -0.60 -16.20
N HIS A 103 -6.87 -1.31 -16.67
CA HIS A 103 -7.22 -2.62 -16.11
C HIS A 103 -6.04 -3.60 -16.12
N PRO A 104 -5.30 -3.79 -17.25
CA PRO A 104 -4.13 -4.67 -17.23
C PRO A 104 -3.07 -4.27 -16.21
N LYS A 105 -2.82 -2.97 -16.02
CA LYS A 105 -1.87 -2.48 -15.03
C LYS A 105 -2.30 -2.82 -13.60
N VAL A 106 -3.58 -2.67 -13.29
CA VAL A 106 -4.14 -3.01 -11.99
C VAL A 106 -3.94 -4.48 -11.67
N TYR A 107 -4.31 -5.36 -12.57
CA TYR A 107 -4.21 -6.81 -12.33
C TYR A 107 -2.78 -7.35 -12.29
N LYS A 108 -1.82 -6.62 -12.84
CA LYS A 108 -0.40 -7.03 -12.83
C LYS A 108 0.43 -6.32 -11.77
N HIS A 109 -0.13 -5.36 -11.07
CA HIS A 109 0.63 -4.58 -10.09
C HIS A 109 0.89 -5.40 -8.83
N GLY A 110 2.17 -5.56 -8.48
CA GLY A 110 2.57 -6.43 -7.37
C GLY A 110 2.00 -6.02 -6.01
N GLN A 111 1.93 -4.72 -5.71
CA GLN A 111 1.37 -4.25 -4.45
C GLN A 111 -0.10 -4.65 -4.29
N LEU A 112 -0.90 -4.51 -5.36
CA LEU A 112 -2.31 -4.85 -5.33
C LEU A 112 -2.49 -6.36 -5.20
N LEU A 113 -1.66 -7.15 -5.89
CA LEU A 113 -1.67 -8.61 -5.76
C LEU A 113 -1.27 -9.05 -4.34
N PHE A 114 -0.27 -8.41 -3.75
CA PHE A 114 0.16 -8.68 -2.37
C PHE A 114 -0.99 -8.39 -1.39
N TYR A 115 -1.67 -7.26 -1.54
CA TYR A 115 -2.80 -6.91 -0.69
C TYR A 115 -3.97 -7.87 -0.88
N ALA A 116 -4.22 -8.33 -2.10
CA ALA A 116 -5.26 -9.32 -2.36
C ALA A 116 -4.95 -10.63 -1.63
N VAL A 117 -3.69 -11.08 -1.63
CA VAL A 117 -3.28 -12.29 -0.91
C VAL A 117 -3.48 -12.14 0.58
N VAL A 118 -3.04 -11.02 1.20
CA VAL A 118 -3.18 -10.84 2.65
C VAL A 118 -4.65 -10.71 3.06
N LEU A 119 -5.49 -10.05 2.26
CA LEU A 119 -6.92 -9.97 2.52
C LEU A 119 -7.59 -11.33 2.43
N ARG A 120 -7.25 -12.14 1.43
CA ARG A 120 -7.75 -13.51 1.34
C ARG A 120 -7.35 -14.34 2.56
N LYS A 121 -6.13 -14.17 3.06
CA LYS A 121 -5.67 -14.90 4.25
C LYS A 121 -6.50 -14.56 5.48
N VAL A 122 -6.88 -13.30 5.69
CA VAL A 122 -7.61 -12.89 6.89
C VAL A 122 -9.12 -12.96 6.74
N THR A 123 -9.67 -12.88 5.53
CA THR A 123 -11.12 -12.90 5.30
C THR A 123 -11.62 -14.22 4.73
N GLY A 124 -10.75 -15.02 4.15
CA GLY A 124 -11.11 -16.27 3.46
C GLY A 124 -11.66 -16.07 2.06
N LYS A 125 -11.77 -14.84 1.58
CA LYS A 125 -12.32 -14.50 0.24
C LYS A 125 -11.40 -13.59 -0.52
N MET A 126 -11.37 -13.73 -1.85
CA MET A 126 -10.65 -12.81 -2.72
C MET A 126 -11.34 -11.44 -2.69
N PRO A 127 -10.58 -10.34 -2.48
CA PRO A 127 -11.12 -8.99 -2.49
C PRO A 127 -11.35 -8.48 -3.92
N GLU A 128 -12.10 -7.41 -4.00
CA GLU A 128 -12.27 -6.63 -5.23
C GLU A 128 -11.45 -5.34 -5.18
#